data_e3f70ac76ec7b3ea3b583b31418350bf
#
_entry.id   e3f70ac76ec7b3ea3b583b31418350bf
#
_cell.length_a   1.000
_cell.length_b   1.000
_cell.length_c   1.000
_cell.angle_alpha   90.00
_cell.angle_beta   90.00
_cell.angle_gamma   90.00
#
_symmetry.space_group_name_H-M   'P 1'
#
loop_
_entity.id
_entity.type
_entity.pdbx_description
1 polymer ?
#
loop_
_entity_poly.entity_id
_entity_poly.type
_entity_poly.pdbx_seq_one_letter_code
_entity_poly.pdbx_strand_id
1 'polypeptide(L)'
;MILCPQLRSLSAEHARWLTELERRGLEDPGSRAARLLALWDTEILPHCRVEEEVLIPELAKRLSEADATVVFTLDDHVVLRRLARELRASDGQAHAPALAELERKLAEHTAFEERTLFPALQEALGCDRLAALAPEITKQKRKHPVD
;
A
#
# COMPACT_ATOMS: atom_id res chain seq x y z
N MET A 1 -0.18 18.87 8.12
CA MET A 1 -0.90 18.99 6.84
C MET A 1 -2.22 18.24 6.93
N ILE A 2 -3.30 18.89 6.53
CA ILE A 2 -4.62 18.24 6.45
C ILE A 2 -4.75 17.64 5.05
N LEU A 3 -4.89 16.33 4.98
CA LEU A 3 -5.01 15.64 3.70
C LEU A 3 -6.38 15.84 3.07
N CYS A 4 -6.42 15.93 1.74
CA CYS A 4 -7.65 15.91 0.97
C CYS A 4 -8.38 14.56 1.20
N PRO A 5 -9.74 14.52 1.07
CA PRO A 5 -10.50 13.32 1.41
C PRO A 5 -10.00 12.02 0.79
N GLN A 6 -9.55 12.04 -0.48
CA GLN A 6 -9.08 10.84 -1.17
C GLN A 6 -7.81 10.29 -0.54
N LEU A 7 -6.87 11.15 -0.17
CA LEU A 7 -5.63 10.74 0.51
C LEU A 7 -5.90 10.37 1.96
N ARG A 8 -6.82 11.06 2.63
CA ARG A 8 -7.21 10.73 4.00
C ARG A 8 -7.79 9.32 4.07
N SER A 9 -8.56 8.90 3.07
CA SER A 9 -9.10 7.56 2.98
C SER A 9 -7.99 6.52 2.88
N LEU A 10 -6.97 6.75 2.04
CA LEU A 10 -5.82 5.86 1.91
C LEU A 10 -4.99 5.83 3.20
N SER A 11 -4.84 6.98 3.85
CA SER A 11 -4.13 7.08 5.13
C SER A 11 -4.86 6.30 6.23
N ALA A 12 -6.19 6.30 6.23
CA ALA A 12 -6.99 5.52 7.17
C ALA A 12 -6.78 4.00 6.95
N GLU A 13 -6.60 3.57 5.71
CA GLU A 13 -6.26 2.18 5.42
C GLU A 13 -4.92 1.80 6.04
N HIS A 14 -3.90 2.66 5.91
CA HIS A 14 -2.61 2.44 6.55
C HIS A 14 -2.75 2.24 8.07
N ALA A 15 -3.54 3.07 8.71
CA ALA A 15 -3.76 2.98 10.17
C ALA A 15 -4.38 1.64 10.56
N ARG A 16 -5.34 1.14 9.77
CA ARG A 16 -5.94 -0.17 10.02
C ARG A 16 -4.92 -1.31 9.87
N TRP A 17 -4.08 -1.25 8.84
CA TRP A 17 -3.06 -2.30 8.63
C TRP A 17 -2.06 -2.32 9.77
N LEU A 18 -1.61 -1.17 10.22
CA LEU A 18 -0.66 -1.08 11.35
C LEU A 18 -1.29 -1.63 12.64
N THR A 19 -2.58 -1.38 12.87
CA THR A 19 -3.29 -1.96 14.00
C THR A 19 -3.30 -3.49 13.90
N GLU A 20 -3.54 -4.04 12.71
CA GLU A 20 -3.50 -5.49 12.51
C GLU A 20 -2.11 -6.07 12.78
N LEU A 21 -1.06 -5.38 12.37
CA LEU A 21 0.31 -5.81 12.64
C LEU A 21 0.63 -5.82 14.14
N GLU A 22 0.08 -4.89 14.91
CA GLU A 22 0.30 -4.82 16.36
C GLU A 22 -0.32 -6.00 17.10
N ARG A 23 -1.30 -6.69 16.52
CA ARG A 23 -1.95 -7.86 17.13
C ARG A 23 -1.10 -9.12 17.03
N ARG A 24 0.06 -9.05 16.41
CA ARG A 24 0.92 -10.21 16.11
C ARG A 24 1.39 -11.00 17.34
N GLY A 25 1.37 -10.42 18.53
CA GLY A 25 1.75 -11.14 19.75
C GLY A 25 0.68 -12.07 20.30
N LEU A 26 -0.55 -12.02 19.74
CA LEU A 26 -1.72 -12.73 20.27
C LEU A 26 -2.05 -14.02 19.53
N GLU A 27 -1.39 -14.29 18.41
CA GLU A 27 -1.71 -15.45 17.57
C GLU A 27 -0.43 -16.14 17.09
N ASP A 28 -0.57 -17.43 16.72
CA ASP A 28 0.54 -18.18 16.15
C ASP A 28 0.89 -17.65 14.74
N PRO A 29 2.12 -17.94 14.25
CA PRO A 29 2.57 -17.42 12.95
C PRO A 29 1.68 -17.83 11.77
N GLY A 30 1.14 -19.04 11.78
CA GLY A 30 0.27 -19.50 10.70
C GLY A 30 -1.01 -18.71 10.60
N SER A 31 -1.68 -18.46 11.74
CA SER A 31 -2.91 -17.65 11.78
C SER A 31 -2.64 -16.20 11.40
N ARG A 32 -1.52 -15.66 11.87
CA ARG A 32 -1.12 -14.28 11.52
C ARG A 32 -0.84 -14.14 10.03
N ALA A 33 -0.16 -15.12 9.44
CA ALA A 33 0.14 -15.10 8.01
C ALA A 33 -1.13 -15.19 7.17
N ALA A 34 -2.06 -16.09 7.53
CA ALA A 34 -3.33 -16.24 6.82
C ALA A 34 -4.12 -14.91 6.85
N ARG A 35 -4.14 -14.28 8.01
CA ARG A 35 -4.86 -13.01 8.16
C ARG A 35 -4.18 -11.87 7.39
N LEU A 36 -2.86 -11.80 7.40
CA LEU A 36 -2.13 -10.79 6.63
C LEU A 36 -2.32 -11.00 5.12
N LEU A 37 -2.31 -12.25 4.66
CA LEU A 37 -2.55 -12.53 3.24
C LEU A 37 -3.98 -12.20 2.82
N ALA A 38 -4.97 -12.43 3.69
CA ALA A 38 -6.34 -12.01 3.42
C ALA A 38 -6.43 -10.48 3.33
N LEU A 39 -5.75 -9.77 4.23
CA LEU A 39 -5.69 -8.31 4.20
C LEU A 39 -4.98 -7.82 2.94
N TRP A 40 -3.91 -8.50 2.54
CA TRP A 40 -3.20 -8.20 1.30
C TRP A 40 -4.14 -8.28 0.10
N ASP A 41 -4.86 -9.38 -0.03
CA ASP A 41 -5.74 -9.61 -1.18
C ASP A 41 -6.93 -8.62 -1.21
N THR A 42 -7.49 -8.28 -0.05
CA THR A 42 -8.74 -7.51 0.02
C THR A 42 -8.53 -6.00 0.16
N GLU A 43 -7.42 -5.56 0.73
CA GLU A 43 -7.19 -4.13 0.98
C GLU A 43 -5.86 -3.61 0.46
N ILE A 44 -4.75 -4.30 0.75
CA ILE A 44 -3.42 -3.73 0.45
C ILE A 44 -3.17 -3.68 -1.04
N LEU A 45 -3.41 -4.78 -1.74
CA LEU A 45 -3.20 -4.82 -3.20
C LEU A 45 -4.13 -3.85 -3.95
N PRO A 46 -5.43 -3.77 -3.66
CA PRO A 46 -6.28 -2.75 -4.27
C PRO A 46 -5.81 -1.32 -3.99
N HIS A 47 -5.31 -1.05 -2.79
CA HIS A 47 -4.73 0.25 -2.43
C HIS A 47 -3.51 0.55 -3.31
N CYS A 48 -2.59 -0.41 -3.44
CA CYS A 48 -1.43 -0.25 -4.31
C CYS A 48 -1.84 0.03 -5.77
N ARG A 49 -2.89 -0.61 -6.24
CA ARG A 49 -3.39 -0.38 -7.60
C ARG A 49 -3.96 1.02 -7.79
N VAL A 50 -4.63 1.58 -6.79
CA VAL A 50 -5.07 2.98 -6.84
C VAL A 50 -3.87 3.88 -7.05
N GLU A 51 -2.81 3.66 -6.32
CA GLU A 51 -1.60 4.47 -6.45
C GLU A 51 -0.95 4.28 -7.82
N GLU A 52 -0.79 3.03 -8.27
CA GLU A 52 -0.10 2.71 -9.52
C GLU A 52 -0.88 3.16 -10.75
N GLU A 53 -2.18 3.00 -10.75
CA GLU A 53 -3.01 3.22 -11.94
C GLU A 53 -3.59 4.64 -12.00
N VAL A 54 -3.74 5.31 -10.87
CA VAL A 54 -4.39 6.62 -10.82
C VAL A 54 -3.47 7.72 -10.33
N LEU A 55 -2.90 7.56 -9.13
CA LEU A 55 -2.21 8.67 -8.46
C LEU A 55 -0.79 8.89 -8.96
N ILE A 56 0.00 7.83 -9.09
CA ILE A 56 1.39 7.92 -9.54
C ILE A 56 1.49 8.44 -10.98
N PRO A 57 0.66 7.99 -11.95
CA PRO A 57 0.69 8.58 -13.29
C PRO A 57 0.42 10.09 -13.29
N GLU A 58 -0.50 10.56 -12.45
CA GLU A 58 -0.78 11.99 -12.34
C GLU A 58 0.41 12.75 -11.73
N LEU A 59 1.04 12.17 -10.72
CA LEU A 59 2.22 12.77 -10.10
C LEU A 59 3.38 12.84 -11.10
N ALA A 60 3.60 11.76 -11.85
CA ALA A 60 4.67 11.69 -12.84
C ALA A 60 4.52 12.72 -13.94
N LYS A 61 3.29 13.03 -14.35
CA LYS A 61 3.04 14.08 -15.35
C LYS A 61 3.48 15.46 -14.85
N ARG A 62 3.43 15.70 -13.56
CA ARG A 62 3.74 17.00 -12.96
C ARG A 62 5.19 17.12 -12.53
N LEU A 63 5.80 16.03 -12.12
CA LEU A 63 7.20 16.01 -11.66
C LEU A 63 8.10 15.41 -12.74
N SER A 64 8.09 14.11 -12.90
CA SER A 64 8.85 13.35 -13.89
C SER A 64 8.62 11.86 -13.59
N GLU A 65 8.70 11.03 -14.61
CA GLU A 65 8.70 9.57 -14.42
C GLU A 65 9.94 9.10 -13.65
N ALA A 66 11.01 9.88 -13.69
CA ALA A 66 12.26 9.58 -12.99
C ALA A 66 12.33 10.22 -11.61
N ASP A 67 11.29 10.92 -11.16
CA ASP A 67 11.27 11.51 -9.83
C ASP A 67 11.44 10.44 -8.75
N ALA A 68 12.28 10.74 -7.75
CA ALA A 68 12.63 9.75 -6.71
C ALA A 68 11.40 9.22 -5.97
N THR A 69 10.41 10.07 -5.70
CA THR A 69 9.19 9.64 -5.00
C THR A 69 8.39 8.66 -5.85
N VAL A 70 8.27 8.92 -7.15
CA VAL A 70 7.59 8.03 -8.10
C VAL A 70 8.29 6.69 -8.17
N VAL A 71 9.60 6.69 -8.43
CA VAL A 71 10.38 5.47 -8.58
C VAL A 71 10.39 4.65 -7.29
N PHE A 72 10.61 5.30 -6.16
CA PHE A 72 10.70 4.63 -4.87
C PHE A 72 9.37 3.95 -4.50
N THR A 73 8.24 4.62 -4.74
CA THR A 73 6.92 4.05 -4.47
C THR A 73 6.69 2.79 -5.30
N LEU A 74 6.99 2.84 -6.60
CA LEU A 74 6.79 1.71 -7.50
C LEU A 74 7.72 0.55 -7.14
N ASP A 75 8.97 0.83 -6.81
CA ASP A 75 9.93 -0.19 -6.37
C ASP A 75 9.45 -0.89 -5.10
N ASP A 76 8.94 -0.13 -4.13
CA ASP A 76 8.39 -0.69 -2.90
C ASP A 76 7.22 -1.64 -3.20
N HIS A 77 6.35 -1.26 -4.14
CA HIS A 77 5.22 -2.12 -4.52
C HIS A 77 5.69 -3.45 -5.13
N VAL A 78 6.76 -3.42 -5.93
CA VAL A 78 7.35 -4.65 -6.47
C VAL A 78 7.85 -5.55 -5.35
N VAL A 79 8.57 -4.96 -4.38
CA VAL A 79 9.09 -5.69 -3.22
C VAL A 79 7.95 -6.28 -2.39
N LEU A 80 6.90 -5.50 -2.12
CA LEU A 80 5.75 -5.97 -1.35
C LEU A 80 5.07 -7.17 -2.03
N ARG A 81 4.87 -7.10 -3.36
CA ARG A 81 4.29 -8.21 -4.11
C ARG A 81 5.15 -9.47 -4.02
N ARG A 82 6.46 -9.31 -4.12
CA ARG A 82 7.38 -10.43 -3.99
C ARG A 82 7.29 -11.05 -2.59
N LEU A 83 7.30 -10.22 -1.56
CA LEU A 83 7.23 -10.70 -0.18
C LEU A 83 5.90 -11.40 0.12
N ALA A 84 4.78 -10.88 -0.40
CA ALA A 84 3.49 -11.54 -0.25
C ALA A 84 3.49 -12.90 -0.93
N ARG A 85 4.07 -13.00 -2.12
CA ARG A 85 4.17 -14.25 -2.86
C ARG A 85 5.05 -15.26 -2.13
N GLU A 86 6.18 -14.81 -1.58
CA GLU A 86 7.08 -15.67 -0.80
C GLU A 86 6.39 -16.18 0.47
N LEU A 87 5.65 -15.33 1.15
CA LEU A 87 4.89 -15.76 2.32
C LEU A 87 3.85 -16.82 1.97
N ARG A 88 3.12 -16.60 0.87
CA ARG A 88 2.08 -17.53 0.43
C ARG A 88 2.66 -18.90 0.09
N ALA A 89 3.86 -18.94 -0.45
CA ALA A 89 4.54 -20.18 -0.83
C ALA A 89 5.33 -20.82 0.32
N SER A 90 5.53 -20.12 1.44
CA SER A 90 6.39 -20.58 2.55
C SER A 90 5.70 -21.62 3.42
N ASP A 91 6.52 -22.49 4.03
CA ASP A 91 6.06 -23.46 5.03
C ASP A 91 7.21 -23.74 6.01
N GLY A 92 6.91 -24.49 7.06
CA GLY A 92 7.89 -24.93 8.04
C GLY A 92 8.72 -23.76 8.60
N GLN A 93 10.04 -23.94 8.63
CA GLN A 93 10.96 -22.96 9.21
C GLN A 93 11.04 -21.65 8.42
N ALA A 94 10.68 -21.65 7.13
CA ALA A 94 10.71 -20.45 6.30
C ALA A 94 9.52 -19.53 6.54
N HIS A 95 8.46 -20.03 7.17
CA HIS A 95 7.19 -19.29 7.30
C HIS A 95 7.31 -18.06 8.20
N ALA A 96 7.86 -18.20 9.40
CA ALA A 96 7.98 -17.09 10.34
C ALA A 96 8.90 -15.96 9.83
N PRO A 97 10.08 -16.25 9.23
CA PRO A 97 10.89 -15.20 8.62
C PRO A 97 10.19 -14.49 7.46
N ALA A 98 9.46 -15.22 6.61
CA ALA A 98 8.73 -14.62 5.48
C ALA A 98 7.63 -13.68 5.99
N LEU A 99 6.92 -14.08 7.04
CA LEU A 99 5.91 -13.24 7.67
C LEU A 99 6.54 -11.96 8.24
N ALA A 100 7.63 -12.09 8.99
CA ALA A 100 8.31 -10.95 9.60
C ALA A 100 8.81 -9.96 8.54
N GLU A 101 9.31 -10.45 7.42
CA GLU A 101 9.78 -9.59 6.33
C GLU A 101 8.65 -8.78 5.72
N LEU A 102 7.50 -9.40 5.45
CA LEU A 102 6.36 -8.69 4.89
C LEU A 102 5.82 -7.66 5.89
N GLU A 103 5.70 -8.03 7.17
CA GLU A 103 5.25 -7.11 8.21
C GLU A 103 6.16 -5.88 8.30
N ARG A 104 7.48 -6.12 8.32
CA ARG A 104 8.46 -5.04 8.41
C ARG A 104 8.38 -4.11 7.20
N LYS A 105 8.36 -4.69 5.99
CA LYS A 105 8.32 -3.89 4.76
C LYS A 105 7.03 -3.09 4.65
N LEU A 106 5.92 -3.67 5.04
CA LEU A 106 4.64 -2.97 5.02
C LEU A 106 4.67 -1.75 5.94
N ALA A 107 5.21 -1.90 7.16
CA ALA A 107 5.33 -0.78 8.10
C ALA A 107 6.24 0.33 7.56
N GLU A 108 7.39 -0.04 6.95
CA GLU A 108 8.29 0.93 6.34
C GLU A 108 7.63 1.67 5.19
N HIS A 109 6.94 0.92 4.33
CA HIS A 109 6.30 1.49 3.14
C HIS A 109 5.19 2.47 3.51
N THR A 110 4.32 2.10 4.46
CA THR A 110 3.25 3.01 4.89
C THR A 110 3.83 4.28 5.50
N ALA A 111 4.90 4.18 6.29
CA ALA A 111 5.57 5.35 6.87
C ALA A 111 6.14 6.25 5.77
N PHE A 112 6.72 5.68 4.72
CA PHE A 112 7.24 6.44 3.58
C PHE A 112 6.09 7.19 2.88
N GLU A 113 4.98 6.52 2.64
CA GLU A 113 3.85 7.16 1.95
C GLU A 113 3.23 8.29 2.76
N GLU A 114 3.08 8.10 4.08
CA GLU A 114 2.54 9.15 4.95
C GLU A 114 3.47 10.37 4.99
N ARG A 115 4.78 10.14 5.01
CA ARG A 115 5.76 11.20 5.15
C ARG A 115 6.09 11.89 3.83
N THR A 116 6.09 11.16 2.72
CA THR A 116 6.63 11.63 1.46
C THR A 116 5.63 11.61 0.30
N LEU A 117 4.98 10.47 0.05
CA LEU A 117 4.12 10.34 -1.13
C LEU A 117 2.84 11.18 -1.02
N PHE A 118 2.11 11.05 0.07
CA PHE A 118 0.83 11.76 0.21
C PHE A 118 1.02 13.27 0.23
N PRO A 119 2.01 13.83 0.96
CA PRO A 119 2.28 15.26 0.84
C PRO A 119 2.65 15.70 -0.57
N ALA A 120 3.44 14.91 -1.30
CA ALA A 120 3.81 15.23 -2.68
C ALA A 120 2.60 15.22 -3.61
N LEU A 121 1.71 14.24 -3.46
CA LEU A 121 0.47 14.16 -4.22
C LEU A 121 -0.42 15.37 -3.95
N GLN A 122 -0.58 15.72 -2.69
CA GLN A 122 -1.43 16.85 -2.32
C GLN A 122 -0.88 18.17 -2.86
N GLU A 123 0.42 18.38 -2.76
CA GLU A 123 1.06 19.59 -3.26
C GLU A 123 0.97 19.69 -4.78
N ALA A 124 1.22 18.57 -5.48
CA ALA A 124 1.25 18.57 -6.94
C ALA A 124 -0.14 18.62 -7.57
N LEU A 125 -1.11 17.88 -7.02
CA LEU A 125 -2.43 17.74 -7.61
C LEU A 125 -3.45 18.74 -7.04
N GLY A 126 -3.44 18.94 -5.73
CA GLY A 126 -4.45 19.72 -5.03
C GLY A 126 -5.77 18.96 -4.86
N CYS A 127 -6.62 19.47 -3.98
CA CYS A 127 -7.87 18.78 -3.63
C CYS A 127 -8.87 18.71 -4.79
N ASP A 128 -8.90 19.72 -5.65
CA ASP A 128 -9.83 19.72 -6.79
C ASP A 128 -9.49 18.60 -7.79
N ARG A 129 -8.20 18.43 -8.11
CA ARG A 129 -7.79 17.36 -9.01
C ARG A 129 -8.00 15.99 -8.38
N LEU A 130 -7.67 15.85 -7.10
CA LEU A 130 -7.91 14.59 -6.38
C LEU A 130 -9.39 14.23 -6.37
N ALA A 131 -10.27 15.21 -6.16
CA ALA A 131 -11.72 14.99 -6.22
C ALA A 131 -12.16 14.54 -7.62
N ALA A 132 -11.58 15.11 -8.67
CA ALA A 132 -11.87 14.72 -10.04
C ALA A 132 -11.46 13.28 -10.35
N LEU A 133 -10.45 12.76 -9.64
CA LEU A 133 -9.98 11.38 -9.80
C LEU A 133 -10.79 10.36 -8.99
N ALA A 134 -11.70 10.81 -8.13
CA ALA A 134 -12.45 9.91 -7.24
C ALA A 134 -13.15 8.75 -7.96
N PRO A 135 -13.80 8.94 -9.13
CA PRO A 135 -14.41 7.81 -9.84
C PRO A 135 -13.40 6.74 -10.26
N GLU A 136 -12.22 7.16 -10.70
CA GLU A 136 -11.17 6.21 -11.11
C GLU A 136 -10.60 5.47 -9.90
N ILE A 137 -10.46 6.15 -8.77
CA ILE A 137 -10.02 5.53 -7.52
C ILE A 137 -11.02 4.44 -7.11
N THR A 138 -12.31 4.75 -7.12
CA THR A 138 -13.36 3.79 -6.80
C THR A 138 -13.33 2.58 -7.73
N LYS A 139 -13.13 2.81 -9.02
CA LYS A 139 -13.05 1.75 -10.02
C LYS A 139 -11.90 0.79 -9.72
N GLN A 140 -10.72 1.30 -9.40
CA GLN A 140 -9.56 0.45 -9.09
C GLN A 140 -9.79 -0.37 -7.82
N LYS A 141 -10.45 0.21 -6.82
CA LYS A 141 -10.75 -0.48 -5.56
C LYS A 141 -11.69 -1.67 -5.75
N ARG A 142 -12.51 -1.67 -6.79
CA ARG A 142 -13.49 -2.74 -7.06
C ARG A 142 -12.94 -3.89 -7.89
N LYS A 143 -11.73 -3.75 -8.44
CA LYS A 143 -11.12 -4.82 -9.22
C LYS A 143 -10.70 -5.97 -8.31
N HIS A 144 -10.79 -7.20 -8.84
CA HIS A 144 -10.32 -8.38 -8.12
C HIS A 144 -8.81 -8.31 -7.94
N PRO A 145 -8.30 -8.64 -6.74
CA PRO A 145 -6.86 -8.54 -6.47
C PRO A 145 -6.01 -9.55 -7.24
N VAL A 146 -6.60 -10.63 -7.72
CA VAL A 146 -5.86 -11.73 -8.35
C VAL A 146 -5.68 -11.59 -9.84
N ASP A 147 -6.15 -10.57 -10.45
CA ASP A 147 -6.05 -10.35 -11.91
C ASP A 147 -4.63 -10.20 -12.43
#